data_e4d4ab0f14a9478966784d63d80ac217
#
_entry.id   e4d4ab0f14a9478966784d63d80ac217
#
_cell.length_a   1.000
_cell.length_b   1.000
_cell.length_c   1.000
_cell.angle_alpha   90.00
_cell.angle_beta   90.00
_cell.angle_gamma   90.00
#
_symmetry.space_group_name_H-M   'P 1'
#
loop_
_entity.id
_entity.type
_entity.pdbx_description
1 polymer ?
#
loop_
_entity_poly.entity_id
_entity_poly.type
_entity_poly.pdbx_seq_one_letter_code
_entity_poly.pdbx_strand_id
1 'polypeptide(L)'
;DERLDPFRSTEAAAQLLAYNYRVLGTWPLALTAYNHGAAGMRRAAEQVGTTDFVTINRTYTSRTFGFASRNFYPSFLAALTIDQNPEKYFGAIERAPELKFHEIEMPAYARIDAIERALGVPRDSLRDLNPALRAPVWSGSRLVPRGYRLRLAATANGWTSEKLASALGPGELYAGQIRARSHK
;
A
#
# COMPACT_ATOMS: atom_id res chain seq x y z
N ASP A 1 -9.20 3.09 0.05
CA ASP A 1 -8.01 3.70 0.65
C ASP A 1 -6.80 2.80 0.38
N GLU A 2 -6.02 3.12 -0.66
CA GLU A 2 -4.89 2.30 -1.14
C GLU A 2 -3.75 2.14 -0.11
N ARG A 3 -3.74 2.94 0.94
CA ARG A 3 -2.78 2.76 2.06
C ARG A 3 -3.04 1.46 2.84
N LEU A 4 -4.23 0.89 2.71
CA LEU A 4 -4.60 -0.40 3.31
C LEU A 4 -4.26 -1.58 2.40
N ASP A 5 -3.82 -1.31 1.18
CA ASP A 5 -3.40 -2.34 0.22
C ASP A 5 -1.90 -2.59 0.36
N PRO A 6 -1.46 -3.78 0.81
CA PRO A 6 -0.04 -4.07 1.04
C PRO A 6 0.81 -3.89 -0.21
N PHE A 7 0.31 -4.24 -1.38
CA PHE A 7 1.05 -4.12 -2.64
C PHE A 7 1.23 -2.64 -3.01
N ARG A 8 0.13 -1.84 -2.98
CA ARG A 8 0.17 -0.41 -3.32
C ARG A 8 0.98 0.40 -2.31
N SER A 9 0.79 0.12 -1.03
CA SER A 9 1.55 0.83 0.02
C SER A 9 3.04 0.48 -0.01
N THR A 10 3.39 -0.78 -0.31
CA THR A 10 4.80 -1.18 -0.46
C THR A 10 5.44 -0.54 -1.69
N GLU A 11 4.75 -0.52 -2.83
CA GLU A 11 5.23 0.17 -4.04
C GLU A 11 5.46 1.67 -3.77
N ALA A 12 4.50 2.33 -3.15
CA ALA A 12 4.62 3.75 -2.78
C ALA A 12 5.77 4.00 -1.80
N ALA A 13 5.97 3.11 -0.81
CA ALA A 13 7.09 3.19 0.12
C ALA A 13 8.44 3.01 -0.60
N ALA A 14 8.55 2.06 -1.53
CA ALA A 14 9.75 1.85 -2.32
C ALA A 14 10.09 3.07 -3.19
N GLN A 15 9.09 3.68 -3.83
CA GLN A 15 9.26 4.90 -4.62
C GLN A 15 9.72 6.08 -3.75
N LEU A 16 9.15 6.23 -2.55
CA LEU A 16 9.58 7.26 -1.59
C LEU A 16 11.03 7.05 -1.14
N LEU A 17 11.41 5.81 -0.83
CA LEU A 17 12.78 5.48 -0.45
C LEU A 17 13.77 5.75 -1.59
N ALA A 18 13.42 5.39 -2.82
CA ALA A 18 14.24 5.70 -4.00
C ALA A 18 14.37 7.22 -4.23
N TYR A 19 13.30 7.99 -4.02
CA TYR A 19 13.36 9.45 -4.04
C TYR A 19 14.28 9.99 -2.96
N ASN A 20 14.15 9.54 -1.71
CA ASN A 20 15.00 9.95 -0.60
C ASN A 20 16.47 9.65 -0.88
N TYR A 21 16.77 8.48 -1.46
CA TYR A 21 18.13 8.13 -1.86
C TYR A 21 18.72 9.10 -2.90
N ARG A 22 17.93 9.45 -3.93
CA ARG A 22 18.38 10.45 -4.93
C ARG A 22 18.70 11.82 -4.31
N VAL A 23 17.94 12.21 -3.28
CA VAL A 23 18.12 13.50 -2.60
C VAL A 23 19.28 13.50 -1.62
N LEU A 24 19.52 12.37 -0.92
CA LEU A 24 20.43 12.29 0.23
C LEU A 24 21.72 11.53 -0.05
N GLY A 25 21.80 10.79 -1.16
CA GLY A 25 22.99 10.10 -1.63
C GLY A 25 23.36 8.79 -0.90
N THR A 26 22.77 8.52 0.25
CA THR A 26 23.06 7.30 1.04
C THR A 26 21.80 6.62 1.54
N TRP A 27 21.79 5.27 1.57
CA TRP A 27 20.66 4.50 2.08
C TRP A 27 20.38 4.72 3.57
N PRO A 28 21.35 4.82 4.47
CA PRO A 28 21.09 5.13 5.88
C PRO A 28 20.28 6.41 6.07
N LEU A 29 20.65 7.48 5.35
CA LEU A 29 19.91 8.74 5.40
C LEU A 29 18.54 8.65 4.71
N ALA A 30 18.46 7.95 3.59
CA ALA A 30 17.21 7.75 2.86
C ALA A 30 16.15 7.01 3.69
N LEU A 31 16.55 5.96 4.38
CA LEU A 31 15.70 5.19 5.30
C LEU A 31 15.29 6.04 6.51
N THR A 32 16.25 6.75 7.13
CA THR A 32 15.95 7.67 8.24
C THR A 32 14.97 8.77 7.82
N ALA A 33 15.08 9.25 6.59
CA ALA A 33 14.18 10.26 6.02
C ALA A 33 12.72 9.79 5.87
N TYR A 34 12.46 8.49 5.90
CA TYR A 34 11.09 7.97 5.92
C TYR A 34 10.29 8.54 7.10
N ASN A 35 10.93 8.71 8.26
CA ASN A 35 10.33 9.30 9.45
C ASN A 35 10.65 10.78 9.65
N HIS A 36 11.85 11.23 9.25
CA HIS A 36 12.32 12.61 9.50
C HIS A 36 12.06 13.56 8.33
N GLY A 37 11.75 13.01 7.16
CA GLY A 37 11.64 13.74 5.90
C GLY A 37 12.99 14.06 5.26
N ALA A 38 13.06 14.04 3.92
CA ALA A 38 14.29 14.27 3.16
C ALA A 38 14.90 15.65 3.45
N ALA A 39 14.08 16.71 3.53
CA ALA A 39 14.54 18.05 3.86
C ALA A 39 15.12 18.14 5.28
N GLY A 40 14.55 17.39 6.24
CA GLY A 40 15.05 17.30 7.62
C GLY A 40 16.43 16.64 7.67
N MET A 41 16.59 15.52 6.98
CA MET A 41 17.87 14.81 6.92
C MET A 41 18.95 15.59 6.17
N ARG A 42 18.59 16.33 5.12
CA ARG A 42 19.52 17.23 4.43
C ARG A 42 20.05 18.31 5.37
N ARG A 43 19.15 18.99 6.11
CA ARG A 43 19.58 19.98 7.12
C ARG A 43 20.47 19.36 8.21
N ALA A 44 20.17 18.14 8.65
CA ALA A 44 20.99 17.44 9.61
C ALA A 44 22.41 17.18 9.09
N ALA A 45 22.54 16.71 7.85
CA ALA A 45 23.83 16.48 7.19
C ALA A 45 24.62 17.79 6.99
N GLU A 46 23.96 18.88 6.56
CA GLU A 46 24.56 20.20 6.42
C GLU A 46 25.05 20.75 7.77
N GLN A 47 24.25 20.65 8.84
CA GLN A 47 24.58 21.17 10.17
C GLN A 47 25.73 20.40 10.81
N VAL A 48 25.79 19.07 10.62
CA VAL A 48 26.86 18.21 11.17
C VAL A 48 28.08 18.18 10.25
N GLY A 49 27.95 18.56 8.98
CA GLY A 49 29.03 18.57 8.00
C GLY A 49 29.40 17.20 7.45
N THR A 50 28.51 16.22 7.52
CA THR A 50 28.75 14.85 7.06
C THR A 50 27.46 14.15 6.64
N THR A 51 27.59 13.13 5.78
CA THR A 51 26.52 12.18 5.44
C THR A 51 26.62 10.85 6.19
N ASP A 52 27.57 10.74 7.13
CA ASP A 52 27.68 9.56 7.99
C ASP A 52 26.51 9.50 8.98
N PHE A 53 25.67 8.48 8.83
CA PHE A 53 24.50 8.29 9.67
C PHE A 53 24.84 8.17 11.16
N VAL A 54 25.92 7.47 11.50
CA VAL A 54 26.29 7.23 12.90
C VAL A 54 26.63 8.55 13.59
N THR A 55 27.44 9.37 12.92
CA THR A 55 27.80 10.71 13.42
C THR A 55 26.58 11.59 13.56
N ILE A 56 25.73 11.67 12.53
CA ILE A 56 24.47 12.45 12.59
C ILE A 56 23.58 11.96 13.72
N ASN A 57 23.38 10.65 13.84
CA ASN A 57 22.51 10.08 14.86
C ASN A 57 22.97 10.37 16.28
N ARG A 58 24.28 10.47 16.49
CA ARG A 58 24.88 10.77 17.81
C ARG A 58 24.89 12.26 18.15
N THR A 59 25.14 13.13 17.16
CA THR A 59 25.46 14.54 17.40
C THR A 59 24.34 15.50 17.03
N TYR A 60 23.53 15.17 16.02
CA TYR A 60 22.43 16.04 15.59
C TYR A 60 21.31 16.10 16.63
N THR A 61 20.94 17.31 17.01
CA THR A 61 19.84 17.55 17.95
C THR A 61 18.81 18.49 17.34
N SER A 62 17.55 18.03 17.27
CA SER A 62 16.42 18.88 16.94
C SER A 62 15.14 18.31 17.57
N ARG A 63 14.14 19.18 17.76
CA ARG A 63 12.86 18.79 18.37
C ARG A 63 12.16 17.65 17.60
N THR A 64 12.34 17.57 16.29
CA THR A 64 11.72 16.58 15.41
C THR A 64 12.57 15.35 15.13
N PHE A 65 13.86 15.37 15.48
CA PHE A 65 14.77 14.23 15.34
C PHE A 65 14.74 13.38 16.63
N GLY A 66 13.59 12.81 16.91
CA GLY A 66 13.34 12.00 18.11
C GLY A 66 13.53 10.50 17.90
N PHE A 67 12.92 9.72 18.79
CA PHE A 67 13.07 8.26 18.86
C PHE A 67 12.78 7.57 17.52
N ALA A 68 11.66 7.86 16.86
CA ALA A 68 11.29 7.23 15.60
C ALA A 68 12.32 7.47 14.49
N SER A 69 12.84 8.70 14.37
CA SER A 69 13.86 9.04 13.36
C SER A 69 15.19 8.35 13.62
N ARG A 70 15.65 8.38 14.89
CA ARG A 70 16.94 7.82 15.30
C ARG A 70 17.02 6.31 15.15
N ASN A 71 15.91 5.62 15.39
CA ASN A 71 15.88 4.16 15.46
C ASN A 71 15.37 3.49 14.19
N PHE A 72 14.83 4.22 13.22
CA PHE A 72 14.22 3.60 12.03
C PHE A 72 15.25 2.79 11.23
N TYR A 73 16.40 3.38 10.88
CA TYR A 73 17.43 2.66 10.14
C TYR A 73 18.03 1.47 10.91
N PRO A 74 18.42 1.58 12.18
CA PRO A 74 18.84 0.41 12.96
C PRO A 74 17.77 -0.68 13.07
N SER A 75 16.51 -0.30 13.27
CA SER A 75 15.40 -1.27 13.31
C SER A 75 15.17 -1.96 11.97
N PHE A 76 15.33 -1.22 10.87
CA PHE A 76 15.27 -1.80 9.52
C PHE A 76 16.38 -2.84 9.32
N LEU A 77 17.62 -2.56 9.72
CA LEU A 77 18.73 -3.52 9.63
C LEU A 77 18.48 -4.77 10.47
N ALA A 78 17.93 -4.60 11.67
CA ALA A 78 17.56 -5.75 12.52
C ALA A 78 16.47 -6.60 11.85
N ALA A 79 15.42 -5.97 11.33
CA ALA A 79 14.37 -6.67 10.61
C ALA A 79 14.90 -7.40 9.36
N LEU A 80 15.76 -6.76 8.58
CA LEU A 80 16.40 -7.35 7.41
C LEU A 80 17.25 -8.58 7.78
N THR A 81 18.01 -8.49 8.89
CA THR A 81 18.82 -9.60 9.40
C THR A 81 17.95 -10.80 9.77
N ILE A 82 16.79 -10.55 10.38
CA ILE A 82 15.81 -11.59 10.74
C ILE A 82 15.18 -12.19 9.48
N ASP A 83 14.78 -11.36 8.53
CA ASP A 83 14.13 -11.80 7.28
C ASP A 83 15.07 -12.66 6.40
N GLN A 84 16.37 -12.32 6.40
CA GLN A 84 17.38 -13.11 5.68
C GLN A 84 17.65 -14.48 6.31
N ASN A 85 17.41 -14.64 7.61
CA ASN A 85 17.67 -15.89 8.34
C ASN A 85 16.54 -16.19 9.35
N PRO A 86 15.29 -16.27 8.92
CA PRO A 86 14.15 -16.33 9.84
C PRO A 86 14.15 -17.61 10.71
N GLU A 87 14.62 -18.74 10.18
CA GLU A 87 14.67 -20.00 10.92
C GLU A 87 15.62 -19.95 12.13
N LYS A 88 16.65 -19.13 12.06
CA LYS A 88 17.57 -18.89 13.20
C LYS A 88 16.85 -18.28 14.40
N TYR A 89 15.80 -17.49 14.17
CA TYR A 89 15.10 -16.72 15.20
C TYR A 89 13.79 -17.36 15.64
N PHE A 90 13.12 -18.07 14.72
CA PHE A 90 11.76 -18.58 14.94
C PHE A 90 11.65 -20.12 14.78
N GLY A 91 12.76 -20.80 14.45
CA GLY A 91 12.72 -22.23 14.13
C GLY A 91 12.12 -22.49 12.74
N ALA A 92 11.62 -23.69 12.51
CA ALA A 92 11.00 -24.03 11.24
C ALA A 92 9.78 -23.15 10.96
N ILE A 93 9.74 -22.52 9.80
CA ILE A 93 8.67 -21.61 9.37
C ILE A 93 7.97 -22.22 8.16
N GLU A 94 6.68 -22.44 8.27
CA GLU A 94 5.81 -22.73 7.13
C GLU A 94 5.43 -21.40 6.45
N ARG A 95 5.90 -21.21 5.22
CA ARG A 95 5.56 -20.01 4.43
C ARG A 95 4.26 -20.24 3.68
N ALA A 96 3.35 -19.28 3.78
CA ALA A 96 2.16 -19.26 2.94
C ALA A 96 2.54 -19.21 1.46
N PRO A 97 1.77 -19.85 0.55
CA PRO A 97 1.99 -19.73 -0.88
C PRO A 97 1.84 -18.30 -1.37
N GLU A 98 2.55 -17.98 -2.45
CA GLU A 98 2.43 -16.67 -3.10
C GLU A 98 0.98 -16.39 -3.52
N LEU A 99 0.48 -15.22 -3.14
CA LEU A 99 -0.86 -14.78 -3.51
C LEU A 99 -0.90 -14.43 -5.01
N LYS A 100 -1.57 -15.28 -5.81
CA LYS A 100 -1.73 -15.07 -7.25
C LYS A 100 -3.09 -14.47 -7.57
N PHE A 101 -3.07 -13.34 -8.25
CA PHE A 101 -4.26 -12.62 -8.71
C PHE A 101 -4.00 -11.96 -10.07
N HIS A 102 -5.06 -11.51 -10.73
CA HIS A 102 -4.99 -10.56 -11.82
C HIS A 102 -5.84 -9.34 -11.52
N GLU A 103 -5.53 -8.21 -12.15
CA GLU A 103 -6.23 -6.94 -11.95
C GLU A 103 -7.07 -6.62 -13.20
N ILE A 104 -8.29 -6.15 -12.97
CA ILE A 104 -9.12 -5.51 -13.99
C ILE A 104 -9.46 -4.10 -13.55
N GLU A 105 -9.43 -3.15 -14.48
CA GLU A 105 -9.83 -1.77 -14.20
C GLU A 105 -11.35 -1.65 -14.22
N MET A 106 -11.93 -1.03 -13.20
CA MET A 106 -13.37 -0.76 -13.15
C MET A 106 -13.78 0.24 -14.23
N PRO A 107 -14.67 -0.13 -15.17
CA PRO A 107 -15.04 0.71 -16.30
C PRO A 107 -15.88 1.93 -15.89
N ALA A 108 -16.63 1.81 -14.79
CA ALA A 108 -17.46 2.85 -14.21
C ALA A 108 -17.63 2.60 -12.71
N TYR A 109 -18.34 3.49 -12.01
CA TYR A 109 -18.79 3.19 -10.67
C TYR A 109 -19.84 2.08 -10.69
N ALA A 110 -19.73 1.10 -9.81
CA ALA A 110 -20.67 -0.01 -9.72
C ALA A 110 -20.88 -0.47 -8.27
N ARG A 111 -22.02 -1.11 -8.00
CA ARG A 111 -22.31 -1.72 -6.70
C ARG A 111 -21.51 -3.00 -6.55
N ILE A 112 -21.02 -3.26 -5.36
CA ILE A 112 -20.23 -4.48 -5.09
C ILE A 112 -21.06 -5.75 -5.29
N ASP A 113 -22.32 -5.75 -4.90
CA ASP A 113 -23.24 -6.88 -5.10
C ASP A 113 -23.53 -7.19 -6.58
N ALA A 114 -23.56 -6.17 -7.44
CA ALA A 114 -23.67 -6.35 -8.88
C ALA A 114 -22.38 -6.97 -9.46
N ILE A 115 -21.22 -6.49 -9.01
CA ILE A 115 -19.91 -7.04 -9.41
C ILE A 115 -19.80 -8.51 -9.00
N GLU A 116 -20.17 -8.85 -7.77
CA GLU A 116 -20.17 -10.24 -7.27
C GLU A 116 -21.03 -11.16 -8.15
N ARG A 117 -22.25 -10.72 -8.47
CA ARG A 117 -23.15 -11.48 -9.36
C ARG A 117 -22.59 -11.66 -10.76
N ALA A 118 -22.07 -10.57 -11.34
CA ALA A 118 -21.51 -10.58 -12.69
C ALA A 118 -20.31 -11.51 -12.81
N LEU A 119 -19.41 -11.48 -11.80
CA LEU A 119 -18.19 -12.29 -11.76
C LEU A 119 -18.45 -13.74 -11.34
N GLY A 120 -19.53 -14.02 -10.63
CA GLY A 120 -19.81 -15.32 -10.04
C GLY A 120 -18.81 -15.71 -8.94
N VAL A 121 -18.23 -14.73 -8.24
CA VAL A 121 -17.24 -14.95 -7.18
C VAL A 121 -17.80 -14.61 -5.80
N PRO A 122 -17.43 -15.37 -4.75
CA PRO A 122 -17.84 -15.08 -3.39
C PRO A 122 -17.29 -13.73 -2.90
N ARG A 123 -18.10 -13.01 -2.10
CA ARG A 123 -17.74 -11.72 -1.49
C ARG A 123 -16.43 -11.75 -0.71
N ASP A 124 -16.21 -12.80 0.07
CA ASP A 124 -15.02 -12.91 0.91
C ASP A 124 -13.76 -13.02 0.06
N SER A 125 -13.80 -13.78 -1.04
CA SER A 125 -12.68 -13.85 -1.99
C SER A 125 -12.33 -12.49 -2.62
N LEU A 126 -13.35 -11.67 -2.94
CA LEU A 126 -13.12 -10.31 -3.41
C LEU A 126 -12.57 -9.41 -2.31
N ARG A 127 -13.07 -9.54 -1.08
CA ARG A 127 -12.66 -8.73 0.06
C ARG A 127 -11.19 -8.95 0.42
N ASP A 128 -10.77 -10.20 0.48
CA ASP A 128 -9.40 -10.58 0.84
C ASP A 128 -8.38 -10.04 -0.16
N LEU A 129 -8.73 -10.00 -1.45
CA LEU A 129 -7.87 -9.48 -2.51
C LEU A 129 -7.91 -7.95 -2.64
N ASN A 130 -8.94 -7.28 -2.09
CA ASN A 130 -9.20 -5.87 -2.28
C ASN A 130 -9.29 -5.08 -0.96
N PRO A 131 -8.25 -5.10 -0.11
CA PRO A 131 -8.28 -4.47 1.20
C PRO A 131 -8.41 -2.93 1.15
N ALA A 132 -8.13 -2.31 0.01
CA ALA A 132 -8.35 -0.88 -0.21
C ALA A 132 -9.84 -0.49 -0.23
N LEU A 133 -10.74 -1.42 -0.52
CA LEU A 133 -12.19 -1.21 -0.47
C LEU A 133 -12.66 -1.28 0.99
N ARG A 134 -13.17 -0.16 1.50
CA ARG A 134 -13.59 -0.01 2.90
C ARG A 134 -15.02 -0.48 3.14
N ALA A 135 -15.38 -0.61 4.40
CA ALA A 135 -16.71 -1.04 4.85
C ALA A 135 -17.90 -0.40 4.12
N PRO A 136 -17.91 0.91 3.80
CA PRO A 136 -19.01 1.52 3.04
C PRO A 136 -19.23 0.93 1.64
N VAL A 137 -18.18 0.40 0.98
CA VAL A 137 -18.32 -0.29 -0.31
C VAL A 137 -18.95 -1.66 -0.08
N TRP A 138 -18.46 -2.41 0.89
CA TRP A 138 -18.94 -3.75 1.22
C TRP A 138 -20.37 -3.78 1.74
N SER A 139 -20.82 -2.71 2.41
CA SER A 139 -22.22 -2.53 2.84
C SER A 139 -23.15 -2.01 1.73
N GLY A 140 -22.61 -1.65 0.56
CA GLY A 140 -23.36 -1.08 -0.55
C GLY A 140 -23.74 0.39 -0.38
N SER A 141 -23.29 1.06 0.70
CA SER A 141 -23.54 2.50 0.91
C SER A 141 -22.64 3.40 0.05
N ARG A 142 -21.61 2.82 -0.56
CA ARG A 142 -20.76 3.44 -1.57
C ARG A 142 -20.52 2.48 -2.72
N LEU A 143 -20.24 3.03 -3.89
CA LEU A 143 -19.90 2.26 -5.09
C LEU A 143 -18.39 1.98 -5.13
N VAL A 144 -17.99 0.89 -5.78
CA VAL A 144 -16.62 0.67 -6.22
C VAL A 144 -16.28 1.76 -7.24
N PRO A 145 -15.17 2.52 -7.07
CA PRO A 145 -14.88 3.66 -7.96
C PRO A 145 -14.51 3.22 -9.37
N ARG A 146 -14.84 4.05 -10.35
CA ARG A 146 -14.26 3.97 -11.71
C ARG A 146 -12.73 4.05 -11.62
N GLY A 147 -12.04 3.27 -12.43
CA GLY A 147 -10.57 3.22 -12.46
C GLY A 147 -9.94 2.45 -11.32
N TYR A 148 -10.74 1.95 -10.36
CA TYR A 148 -10.21 1.06 -9.32
C TYR A 148 -9.72 -0.24 -9.95
N ARG A 149 -8.51 -0.66 -9.61
CA ARG A 149 -7.93 -1.94 -10.05
C ARG A 149 -8.44 -3.05 -9.14
N LEU A 150 -9.52 -3.69 -9.58
CA LEU A 150 -10.14 -4.79 -8.87
C LEU A 150 -9.32 -6.05 -9.06
N ARG A 151 -8.89 -6.67 -7.96
CA ARG A 151 -8.17 -7.94 -7.98
C ARG A 151 -9.13 -9.10 -7.91
N LEU A 152 -8.87 -10.05 -8.77
CA LEU A 152 -9.59 -11.32 -8.87
C LEU A 152 -8.59 -12.45 -8.65
N ALA A 153 -9.05 -13.57 -8.07
CA ALA A 153 -8.23 -14.77 -7.97
C ALA A 153 -7.73 -15.22 -9.36
N ALA A 154 -6.54 -15.79 -9.41
CA ALA A 154 -5.93 -16.23 -10.67
C ALA A 154 -6.82 -17.22 -11.47
N THR A 155 -7.69 -17.95 -10.80
CA THR A 155 -8.69 -18.84 -11.42
C THR A 155 -9.75 -18.12 -12.24
N ALA A 156 -9.96 -16.81 -12.00
CA ALA A 156 -10.91 -15.97 -12.73
C ALA A 156 -10.23 -15.20 -13.89
N ASN A 157 -9.22 -15.75 -14.52
CA ASN A 157 -8.33 -15.10 -15.48
C ASN A 157 -8.93 -14.73 -16.85
N GLY A 158 -10.19 -15.03 -17.07
CA GLY A 158 -10.89 -14.68 -18.34
C GLY A 158 -11.58 -13.32 -18.33
N TRP A 159 -11.56 -12.59 -17.22
CA TRP A 159 -12.23 -11.31 -17.06
C TRP A 159 -11.37 -10.14 -17.55
N THR A 160 -12.03 -9.20 -18.24
CA THR A 160 -11.46 -7.89 -18.63
C THR A 160 -12.42 -6.79 -18.23
N SER A 161 -11.99 -5.53 -18.32
CA SER A 161 -12.83 -4.36 -18.05
C SER A 161 -14.07 -4.33 -18.93
N GLU A 162 -13.92 -4.66 -20.22
CA GLU A 162 -15.00 -4.69 -21.23
C GLU A 162 -16.00 -5.82 -20.93
N LYS A 163 -15.52 -7.01 -20.59
CA LYS A 163 -16.38 -8.13 -20.21
C LYS A 163 -17.19 -7.81 -18.96
N LEU A 164 -16.56 -7.18 -17.96
CA LEU A 164 -17.26 -6.77 -16.75
C LEU A 164 -18.30 -5.69 -17.06
N ALA A 165 -17.97 -4.70 -17.91
CA ALA A 165 -18.93 -3.69 -18.34
C ALA A 165 -20.15 -4.30 -19.04
N SER A 166 -19.91 -5.27 -19.93
CA SER A 166 -20.99 -5.98 -20.63
C SER A 166 -21.86 -6.81 -19.69
N ALA A 167 -21.25 -7.49 -18.72
CA ALA A 167 -21.94 -8.34 -17.75
C ALA A 167 -22.80 -7.54 -16.75
N LEU A 168 -22.32 -6.35 -16.34
CA LEU A 168 -23.08 -5.45 -15.48
C LEU A 168 -24.26 -4.79 -16.21
N GLY A 169 -24.08 -4.48 -17.50
CA GLY A 169 -25.07 -3.75 -18.28
C GLY A 169 -25.19 -2.27 -17.89
N PRO A 170 -25.90 -1.47 -18.72
CA PRO A 170 -25.96 -0.02 -18.54
C PRO A 170 -26.70 0.44 -17.28
N GLY A 171 -27.61 -0.37 -16.74
CA GLY A 171 -28.37 -0.05 -15.52
C GLY A 171 -27.58 -0.18 -14.22
N GLU A 172 -26.41 -0.85 -14.24
CA GLU A 172 -25.55 -1.07 -13.07
C GLU A 172 -24.22 -0.30 -13.15
N LEU A 173 -24.04 0.48 -14.19
CA LEU A 173 -22.89 1.36 -14.41
C LEU A 173 -23.28 2.81 -14.12
N TYR A 174 -22.58 3.44 -13.17
CA TYR A 174 -22.89 4.79 -12.72
C TYR A 174 -21.77 5.76 -13.13
N ALA A 175 -22.13 6.99 -13.49
CA ALA A 175 -21.17 8.04 -13.84
C ALA A 175 -20.37 8.57 -12.63
N GLY A 176 -20.91 8.43 -11.43
CA GLY A 176 -20.30 8.92 -10.20
C GLY A 176 -20.79 8.23 -8.95
N GLN A 177 -20.24 8.61 -7.82
CA GLN A 177 -20.58 8.06 -6.51
C GLN A 177 -21.99 8.45 -6.09
N ILE A 178 -22.73 7.50 -5.48
CA ILE A 178 -24.01 7.79 -4.85
C ILE A 178 -23.82 8.75 -3.67
N ARG A 179 -24.70 9.75 -3.56
CA ARG A 179 -24.71 10.64 -2.39
C ARG A 179 -25.19 9.85 -1.17
N ALA A 180 -24.46 9.97 -0.05
CA ALA A 180 -24.96 9.46 1.22
C ALA A 180 -26.31 10.15 1.52
N ARG A 181 -27.37 9.40 1.80
CA ARG A 181 -28.59 9.99 2.36
C ARG A 181 -28.21 10.60 3.69
N SER A 182 -28.26 11.92 3.80
CA SER A 182 -28.22 12.59 5.11
C SER A 182 -29.48 12.19 5.85
N HIS A 183 -29.36 11.34 6.86
CA HIS A 183 -30.42 11.22 7.86
C HIS A 183 -30.47 12.57 8.59
N LYS A 184 -31.54 13.34 8.35
CA LYS A 184 -31.97 14.45 9.21
C LYS A 184 -32.54 13.88 10.50
#